data_5af9f41d1723fe8dbc999fd4ecb4b537
#
_entry.id   5af9f41d1723fe8dbc999fd4ecb4b537
#
_cell.length_a   1.000
_cell.length_b   1.000
_cell.length_c   1.000
_cell.angle_alpha   90.00
_cell.angle_beta   90.00
_cell.angle_gamma   90.00
#
_symmetry.space_group_name_H-M   'P 1'
#
loop_
_entity.id
_entity.type
_entity.pdbx_description
1 polymer ?
#
loop_
_entity_poly.entity_id
_entity_poly.type
_entity_poly.pdbx_seq_one_letter_code
_entity_poly.pdbx_strand_id
1 'polypeptide(L)'
;MTKSIFDLHSPHPEPSTLVAFSENHLDRQSEHRPDDCLEAAFRKQGAHVFAFSGGKLVVKHDEKVIDPLFAPYELAGLEPELDDAILLGFLANGEPRLAVPIKLTEETLPEPFKLADGRTLYRQQMLTDELLGQFAQASSLISWNATNRFCGKCGSAMESKAGGYRRICTGCGHMTFPRTDPVVIMLTIDLERDLCLLGRSPHFPEGMYSCLAGFVEPGETMENAVRRETQEESGIRIGRVRYHASQPWPMPHTLMIGCYAEARSHDIHSDEQELEDCRWFTREETAAMLSRNTGVALSAGELGPPPKGAIAHQLMRDWLDWPK
;
A
#
# COMPACT_ATOMS: atom_id res chain seq x y z
N MET A 1 -13.40 19.58 30.95
CA MET A 1 -13.45 19.39 29.49
C MET A 1 -12.90 18.01 29.22
N THR A 2 -13.70 17.13 28.67
CA THR A 2 -13.26 15.81 28.19
C THR A 2 -12.25 16.03 27.07
N LYS A 3 -11.06 15.42 27.19
CA LYS A 3 -10.03 15.53 26.15
C LYS A 3 -10.49 14.74 24.92
N SER A 4 -10.58 15.39 23.78
CA SER A 4 -10.95 14.72 22.51
C SER A 4 -9.77 13.97 21.92
N ILE A 5 -10.06 13.14 20.90
CA ILE A 5 -9.04 12.45 20.07
C ILE A 5 -7.97 13.40 19.51
N PHE A 6 -8.27 14.69 19.38
CA PHE A 6 -7.34 15.71 18.91
C PHE A 6 -6.41 16.23 20.01
N ASP A 7 -6.70 15.93 21.27
CA ASP A 7 -5.95 16.40 22.46
C ASP A 7 -5.20 15.27 23.18
N LEU A 8 -5.50 14.01 22.85
CA LEU A 8 -4.91 12.82 23.47
C LEU A 8 -3.81 12.22 22.58
N HIS A 9 -2.86 11.52 23.22
CA HIS A 9 -1.91 10.66 22.49
C HIS A 9 -2.64 9.45 21.90
N SER A 10 -2.10 8.89 20.81
CA SER A 10 -2.58 7.63 20.22
C SER A 10 -2.60 6.53 21.30
N PRO A 11 -3.60 5.60 21.28
CA PRO A 11 -3.59 4.42 22.13
C PRO A 11 -2.37 3.51 21.87
N HIS A 12 -1.78 3.63 20.68
CA HIS A 12 -0.58 2.91 20.28
C HIS A 12 0.59 3.87 20.07
N PRO A 13 1.82 3.53 20.53
CA PRO A 13 3.02 4.37 20.35
C PRO A 13 3.30 4.64 18.86
N GLU A 14 3.13 3.64 18.01
CA GLU A 14 3.38 3.71 16.57
C GLU A 14 2.31 2.92 15.79
N PRO A 15 1.14 3.52 15.51
CA PRO A 15 0.03 2.81 14.87
C PRO A 15 0.36 2.25 13.48
N SER A 16 1.36 2.80 12.80
CA SER A 16 1.81 2.31 11.49
C SER A 16 2.35 0.87 11.52
N THR A 17 2.78 0.36 12.68
CA THR A 17 3.22 -1.04 12.83
C THR A 17 2.05 -2.04 12.84
N LEU A 18 0.83 -1.55 12.97
CA LEU A 18 -0.40 -2.36 13.03
C LEU A 18 -1.07 -2.53 11.65
N VAL A 19 -0.51 -1.93 10.61
CA VAL A 19 -1.06 -2.01 9.25
C VAL A 19 -0.20 -2.91 8.37
N ALA A 20 -0.82 -3.54 7.38
CA ALA A 20 -0.13 -4.41 6.44
C ALA A 20 0.92 -3.65 5.61
N PHE A 21 1.92 -4.36 5.10
CA PHE A 21 3.02 -3.84 4.29
C PHE A 21 4.03 -2.93 5.02
N SER A 22 3.87 -2.70 6.33
CA SER A 22 4.74 -1.81 7.13
C SER A 22 6.06 -2.47 7.56
N GLU A 23 6.06 -3.79 7.75
CA GLU A 23 7.18 -4.55 8.31
C GLU A 23 8.25 -4.86 7.26
N ASN A 24 9.03 -3.85 6.86
CA ASN A 24 10.16 -4.01 5.93
C ASN A 24 11.44 -3.43 6.57
N HIS A 25 12.26 -4.31 7.11
CA HIS A 25 13.47 -3.95 7.85
C HIS A 25 14.77 -4.12 7.02
N LEU A 26 14.66 -4.18 5.68
CA LEU A 26 15.84 -4.24 4.82
C LEU A 26 16.67 -2.96 4.93
N ASP A 27 17.99 -3.12 5.14
CA ASP A 27 18.95 -2.04 4.92
C ASP A 27 19.00 -1.71 3.43
N ARG A 28 18.39 -0.61 3.04
CA ARG A 28 18.24 -0.20 1.64
C ARG A 28 19.51 0.37 1.03
N GLN A 29 20.49 0.77 1.84
CA GLN A 29 21.77 1.39 1.44
C GLN A 29 21.60 2.50 0.40
N SER A 30 20.59 3.35 0.58
CA SER A 30 20.12 4.31 -0.44
C SER A 30 21.21 5.26 -0.93
N GLU A 31 22.14 5.66 -0.06
CA GLU A 31 23.26 6.56 -0.37
C GLU A 31 24.47 5.84 -0.96
N HIS A 32 24.51 4.51 -0.91
CA HIS A 32 25.68 3.70 -1.24
C HIS A 32 25.34 2.55 -2.22
N ARG A 33 24.78 2.89 -3.39
CA ARG A 33 24.44 1.93 -4.43
C ARG A 33 25.31 2.17 -5.67
N PRO A 34 26.49 1.52 -5.77
CA PRO A 34 27.28 1.56 -6.99
C PRO A 34 26.55 0.90 -8.16
N ASP A 35 26.95 1.22 -9.39
CA ASP A 35 26.25 0.72 -10.58
C ASP A 35 26.36 -0.81 -10.76
N ASP A 36 27.35 -1.44 -10.17
CA ASP A 36 27.59 -2.91 -10.14
C ASP A 36 26.98 -3.64 -8.95
N CYS A 37 26.22 -2.93 -8.08
CA CYS A 37 25.65 -3.50 -6.84
C CYS A 37 24.74 -4.71 -7.09
N LEU A 38 24.07 -4.80 -8.23
CA LEU A 38 23.22 -5.94 -8.61
C LEU A 38 24.06 -7.20 -8.81
N GLU A 39 25.13 -7.11 -9.60
CA GLU A 39 25.98 -8.26 -9.89
C GLU A 39 26.62 -8.82 -8.59
N ALA A 40 27.10 -7.92 -7.74
CA ALA A 40 27.65 -8.29 -6.45
C ALA A 40 26.59 -8.96 -5.53
N ALA A 41 25.36 -8.45 -5.51
CA ALA A 41 24.28 -9.01 -4.73
C ALA A 41 23.85 -10.40 -5.22
N PHE A 42 23.72 -10.61 -6.53
CA PHE A 42 23.36 -11.93 -7.09
C PHE A 42 24.39 -13.03 -6.76
N ARG A 43 25.67 -12.66 -6.66
CA ARG A 43 26.75 -13.61 -6.33
C ARG A 43 26.91 -13.89 -4.84
N LYS A 44 26.27 -13.08 -3.99
CA LYS A 44 26.43 -13.21 -2.55
C LYS A 44 25.65 -14.41 -2.02
N GLN A 45 26.29 -15.17 -1.12
CA GLN A 45 25.64 -16.28 -0.43
C GLN A 45 24.39 -15.79 0.32
N GLY A 46 23.29 -16.55 0.27
CA GLY A 46 22.02 -16.20 0.90
C GLY A 46 21.20 -15.18 0.11
N ALA A 47 21.59 -14.87 -1.15
CA ALA A 47 20.78 -14.07 -2.05
C ALA A 47 19.42 -14.74 -2.31
N HIS A 48 18.32 -13.98 -2.17
CA HIS A 48 16.99 -14.44 -2.52
C HIS A 48 16.26 -13.39 -3.35
N VAL A 49 15.42 -13.86 -4.26
CA VAL A 49 14.80 -13.08 -5.31
C VAL A 49 13.28 -13.26 -5.30
N PHE A 50 12.55 -12.16 -5.33
CA PHE A 50 11.14 -12.14 -5.70
C PHE A 50 11.02 -12.09 -7.22
N ALA A 51 10.36 -13.07 -7.84
CA ALA A 51 10.09 -13.08 -9.28
C ALA A 51 8.70 -12.51 -9.58
N PHE A 52 8.58 -11.66 -10.61
CA PHE A 52 7.33 -11.00 -10.97
C PHE A 52 6.97 -11.25 -12.43
N SER A 53 5.71 -11.57 -12.69
CA SER A 53 5.13 -11.66 -14.04
C SER A 53 3.90 -10.76 -14.11
N GLY A 54 3.86 -9.81 -15.05
CA GLY A 54 2.70 -8.92 -15.25
C GLY A 54 2.26 -8.15 -13.98
N GLY A 55 3.22 -7.83 -13.09
CA GLY A 55 2.95 -7.18 -11.81
C GLY A 55 2.45 -8.10 -10.68
N LYS A 56 2.26 -9.39 -10.95
CA LYS A 56 1.94 -10.41 -9.95
C LYS A 56 3.22 -11.11 -9.47
N LEU A 57 3.22 -11.54 -8.21
CA LEU A 57 4.31 -12.30 -7.60
C LEU A 57 4.26 -13.76 -8.04
N VAL A 58 5.38 -14.32 -8.47
CA VAL A 58 5.53 -15.76 -8.66
C VAL A 58 5.77 -16.42 -7.31
N VAL A 59 5.02 -17.46 -7.00
CA VAL A 59 5.15 -18.22 -5.77
C VAL A 59 5.32 -19.71 -6.07
N LYS A 60 6.17 -20.36 -5.31
CA LYS A 60 6.22 -21.84 -5.23
C LYS A 60 5.03 -22.26 -4.40
N HIS A 61 4.12 -23.01 -4.99
CA HIS A 61 2.87 -23.43 -4.34
C HIS A 61 2.88 -24.93 -4.16
N ASP A 62 3.19 -25.39 -2.95
CA ASP A 62 2.89 -26.73 -2.49
C ASP A 62 1.61 -26.66 -1.63
N GLU A 63 0.84 -27.72 -1.56
CA GLU A 63 -0.49 -27.77 -0.91
C GLU A 63 -0.59 -27.09 0.47
N LYS A 64 0.55 -26.88 1.14
CA LYS A 64 0.63 -26.36 2.51
C LYS A 64 1.50 -25.11 2.70
N VAL A 65 2.35 -24.75 1.72
CA VAL A 65 3.32 -23.68 1.88
C VAL A 65 3.38 -22.84 0.60
N ILE A 66 3.36 -21.53 0.79
CA ILE A 66 3.61 -20.56 -0.27
C ILE A 66 4.98 -19.95 0.01
N ASP A 67 5.93 -20.21 -0.90
CA ASP A 67 7.27 -19.64 -0.84
C ASP A 67 7.46 -18.64 -1.99
N PRO A 68 7.62 -17.33 -1.72
CA PRO A 68 7.80 -16.29 -2.73
C PRO A 68 9.27 -16.07 -3.10
N LEU A 69 10.21 -16.75 -2.45
CA LEU A 69 11.63 -16.49 -2.56
C LEU A 69 12.34 -17.58 -3.40
N PHE A 70 13.15 -17.12 -4.34
CA PHE A 70 13.94 -17.96 -5.22
C PHE A 70 15.42 -17.74 -4.94
N ALA A 71 16.21 -18.81 -4.90
CA ALA A 71 17.65 -18.66 -5.04
C ALA A 71 17.97 -18.22 -6.49
N PRO A 72 19.05 -17.46 -6.74
CA PRO A 72 19.38 -17.00 -8.09
C PRO A 72 19.42 -18.09 -9.17
N TYR A 73 19.89 -19.30 -8.83
CA TYR A 73 19.96 -20.42 -9.76
C TYR A 73 18.57 -21.00 -10.13
N GLU A 74 17.55 -20.84 -9.28
CA GLU A 74 16.19 -21.30 -9.56
C GLU A 74 15.48 -20.45 -10.62
N LEU A 75 15.98 -19.23 -10.90
CA LEU A 75 15.41 -18.36 -11.91
C LEU A 75 15.67 -18.83 -13.34
N ALA A 76 16.65 -19.72 -13.58
CA ALA A 76 17.03 -20.13 -14.93
C ALA A 76 15.88 -20.71 -15.75
N GLY A 77 14.90 -21.34 -15.10
CA GLY A 77 13.68 -21.88 -15.74
C GLY A 77 12.53 -20.87 -15.89
N LEU A 78 12.69 -19.64 -15.42
CA LEU A 78 11.63 -18.62 -15.38
C LEU A 78 11.84 -17.48 -16.38
N GLU A 79 12.82 -17.56 -17.25
CA GLU A 79 13.16 -16.51 -18.23
C GLU A 79 13.29 -15.10 -17.62
N PRO A 80 14.23 -14.88 -16.66
CA PRO A 80 14.35 -13.62 -15.94
C PRO A 80 14.85 -12.49 -16.83
N GLU A 81 14.28 -11.28 -16.66
CA GLU A 81 14.74 -10.03 -17.27
C GLU A 81 15.77 -9.35 -16.34
N LEU A 82 17.02 -9.85 -16.34
CA LEU A 82 18.07 -9.41 -15.40
C LEU A 82 18.46 -7.94 -15.53
N ASP A 83 18.33 -7.34 -16.71
CA ASP A 83 18.59 -5.92 -16.95
C ASP A 83 17.60 -5.00 -16.19
N ASP A 84 16.43 -5.52 -15.85
CA ASP A 84 15.39 -4.84 -15.06
C ASP A 84 15.36 -5.35 -13.60
N ALA A 85 16.37 -6.08 -13.16
CA ALA A 85 16.51 -6.54 -11.78
C ALA A 85 16.66 -5.35 -10.80
N ILE A 86 16.22 -5.58 -9.57
CA ILE A 86 16.23 -4.57 -8.51
C ILE A 86 16.85 -5.14 -7.25
N LEU A 87 17.79 -4.41 -6.66
CA LEU A 87 18.30 -4.71 -5.32
C LEU A 87 17.41 -4.01 -4.29
N LEU A 88 16.59 -4.75 -3.55
CA LEU A 88 15.71 -4.19 -2.52
C LEU A 88 16.50 -3.71 -1.29
N GLY A 89 17.51 -4.48 -0.88
CA GLY A 89 18.36 -4.21 0.27
C GLY A 89 18.96 -5.48 0.86
N PHE A 90 19.38 -5.39 2.11
CA PHE A 90 20.03 -6.47 2.83
C PHE A 90 19.32 -6.74 4.16
N LEU A 91 19.22 -8.00 4.53
CA LEU A 91 18.84 -8.39 5.89
C LEU A 91 19.93 -8.01 6.90
N ALA A 92 19.63 -8.03 8.18
CA ALA A 92 20.59 -7.76 9.26
C ALA A 92 21.83 -8.68 9.23
N ASN A 93 21.70 -9.91 8.73
CA ASN A 93 22.81 -10.83 8.52
C ASN A 93 23.61 -10.57 7.22
N GLY A 94 23.21 -9.54 6.46
CA GLY A 94 23.86 -9.12 5.23
C GLY A 94 23.41 -9.89 3.98
N GLU A 95 22.44 -10.78 4.04
CA GLU A 95 21.89 -11.46 2.87
C GLU A 95 21.06 -10.51 2.00
N PRO A 96 21.29 -10.45 0.69
CA PRO A 96 20.54 -9.57 -0.19
C PRO A 96 19.14 -10.09 -0.49
N ARG A 97 18.22 -9.13 -0.69
CA ARG A 97 16.89 -9.33 -1.27
C ARG A 97 16.83 -8.58 -2.58
N LEU A 98 16.37 -9.29 -3.62
CA LEU A 98 16.25 -8.76 -4.98
C LEU A 98 14.83 -8.96 -5.50
N ALA A 99 14.49 -8.26 -6.57
CA ALA A 99 13.28 -8.49 -7.34
C ALA A 99 13.62 -8.52 -8.83
N VAL A 100 12.98 -9.42 -9.59
CA VAL A 100 13.26 -9.62 -11.02
C VAL A 100 11.95 -9.83 -11.77
N PRO A 101 11.70 -9.07 -12.86
CA PRO A 101 10.63 -9.42 -13.79
C PRO A 101 11.00 -10.70 -14.55
N ILE A 102 10.00 -11.49 -14.93
CA ILE A 102 10.14 -12.66 -15.80
C ILE A 102 9.25 -12.51 -17.03
N LYS A 103 9.60 -13.20 -18.11
CA LYS A 103 8.82 -13.18 -19.37
C LYS A 103 7.65 -14.15 -19.38
N LEU A 104 7.72 -15.22 -18.57
CA LEU A 104 6.64 -16.20 -18.51
C LEU A 104 5.35 -15.56 -18.00
N THR A 105 4.24 -15.96 -18.59
CA THR A 105 2.87 -15.54 -18.22
C THR A 105 2.18 -16.64 -17.41
N GLU A 106 0.93 -16.39 -16.99
CA GLU A 106 0.14 -17.37 -16.26
C GLU A 106 -0.08 -18.66 -17.07
N GLU A 107 -0.18 -18.55 -18.40
CA GLU A 107 -0.39 -19.69 -19.31
C GLU A 107 0.90 -20.49 -19.57
N THR A 108 2.07 -19.88 -19.44
CA THR A 108 3.37 -20.50 -19.74
C THR A 108 4.18 -20.85 -18.50
N LEU A 109 3.73 -20.43 -17.33
CA LEU A 109 4.40 -20.69 -16.06
C LEU A 109 4.30 -22.20 -15.71
N PRO A 110 5.43 -22.91 -15.50
CA PRO A 110 5.38 -24.34 -15.20
C PRO A 110 4.91 -24.62 -13.76
N GLU A 111 4.28 -25.76 -13.56
CA GLU A 111 4.01 -26.26 -12.19
C GLU A 111 5.33 -26.53 -11.45
N PRO A 112 5.40 -26.28 -10.13
CA PRO A 112 4.33 -25.91 -9.21
C PRO A 112 4.14 -24.40 -9.00
N PHE A 113 4.66 -23.55 -9.89
CA PHE A 113 4.62 -22.10 -9.71
C PHE A 113 3.22 -21.53 -10.01
N LYS A 114 2.83 -20.51 -9.26
CA LYS A 114 1.58 -19.76 -9.46
C LYS A 114 1.79 -18.26 -9.35
N LEU A 115 0.89 -17.49 -9.94
CA LEU A 115 0.88 -16.05 -9.81
C LEU A 115 -0.09 -15.62 -8.70
N ALA A 116 0.36 -14.75 -7.82
CA ALA A 116 -0.45 -14.16 -6.77
C ALA A 116 -0.42 -12.63 -6.87
N ASP A 117 -1.58 -12.00 -6.91
CA ASP A 117 -1.69 -10.55 -6.85
C ASP A 117 -1.57 -10.03 -5.41
N GLY A 118 -1.15 -8.76 -5.26
CA GLY A 118 -0.89 -8.19 -3.95
C GLY A 118 -2.11 -8.12 -3.03
N ARG A 119 -3.33 -7.98 -3.58
CA ARG A 119 -4.57 -7.97 -2.78
C ARG A 119 -4.87 -9.35 -2.21
N THR A 120 -4.67 -10.39 -3.01
CA THR A 120 -4.82 -11.79 -2.59
C THR A 120 -3.81 -12.15 -1.52
N LEU A 121 -2.52 -11.85 -1.73
CA LEU A 121 -1.45 -12.07 -0.75
C LEU A 121 -1.78 -11.45 0.61
N TYR A 122 -2.25 -10.21 0.60
CA TYR A 122 -2.63 -9.47 1.79
C TYR A 122 -3.91 -10.00 2.45
N ARG A 123 -5.01 -10.15 1.69
CA ARG A 123 -6.32 -10.56 2.25
C ARG A 123 -6.31 -11.96 2.82
N GLN A 124 -5.58 -12.88 2.20
CA GLN A 124 -5.49 -14.28 2.61
C GLN A 124 -4.33 -14.53 3.57
N GLN A 125 -3.57 -13.47 3.95
CA GLN A 125 -2.43 -13.60 4.85
C GLN A 125 -1.45 -14.70 4.42
N MET A 126 -1.12 -14.72 3.12
CA MET A 126 -0.33 -15.79 2.50
C MET A 126 1.17 -15.66 2.80
N LEU A 127 1.63 -14.49 3.23
CA LEU A 127 3.02 -14.19 3.56
C LEU A 127 3.13 -13.70 5.01
N THR A 128 4.31 -13.83 5.59
CA THR A 128 4.63 -13.15 6.86
C THR A 128 4.61 -11.63 6.65
N ASP A 129 4.41 -10.86 7.71
CA ASP A 129 4.36 -9.39 7.63
C ASP A 129 5.66 -8.81 7.06
N GLU A 130 6.82 -9.39 7.42
CA GLU A 130 8.12 -9.00 6.85
C GLU A 130 8.20 -9.25 5.34
N LEU A 131 7.82 -10.44 4.86
CA LEU A 131 7.80 -10.75 3.44
C LEU A 131 6.78 -9.90 2.68
N LEU A 132 5.65 -9.60 3.30
CA LEU A 132 4.62 -8.73 2.73
C LEU A 132 5.15 -7.28 2.60
N GLY A 133 5.91 -6.78 3.57
CA GLY A 133 6.58 -5.48 3.50
C GLY A 133 7.67 -5.42 2.42
N GLN A 134 8.48 -6.49 2.28
CA GLN A 134 9.47 -6.60 1.20
C GLN A 134 8.80 -6.70 -0.18
N PHE A 135 7.71 -7.46 -0.29
CA PHE A 135 6.87 -7.53 -1.50
C PHE A 135 6.34 -6.14 -1.89
N ALA A 136 5.87 -5.34 -0.93
CA ALA A 136 5.36 -4.00 -1.21
C ALA A 136 6.42 -3.10 -1.87
N GLN A 137 7.65 -3.14 -1.36
CA GLN A 137 8.78 -2.43 -1.96
C GLN A 137 9.09 -2.96 -3.37
N ALA A 138 9.17 -4.27 -3.53
CA ALA A 138 9.45 -4.92 -4.80
C ALA A 138 8.40 -4.59 -5.87
N SER A 139 7.12 -4.79 -5.55
CA SER A 139 5.99 -4.53 -6.46
C SER A 139 5.97 -3.07 -6.94
N SER A 140 6.16 -2.11 -6.02
CA SER A 140 6.18 -0.68 -6.37
C SER A 140 7.34 -0.35 -7.31
N LEU A 141 8.53 -0.88 -7.07
CA LEU A 141 9.71 -0.65 -7.90
C LEU A 141 9.61 -1.34 -9.26
N ILE A 142 9.12 -2.56 -9.32
CA ILE A 142 8.86 -3.30 -10.57
C ILE A 142 7.87 -2.51 -11.43
N SER A 143 6.76 -2.05 -10.86
CA SER A 143 5.76 -1.24 -11.57
C SER A 143 6.34 0.07 -12.09
N TRP A 144 7.11 0.78 -11.26
CA TRP A 144 7.77 2.02 -11.68
C TRP A 144 8.78 1.78 -12.80
N ASN A 145 9.64 0.76 -12.69
CA ASN A 145 10.62 0.44 -13.72
C ASN A 145 9.96 0.08 -15.05
N ALA A 146 8.86 -0.69 -15.03
CA ALA A 146 8.14 -1.10 -16.24
C ALA A 146 7.55 0.10 -17.02
N THR A 147 7.10 1.15 -16.31
CA THR A 147 6.48 2.34 -16.91
C THR A 147 7.46 3.47 -17.23
N ASN A 148 8.76 3.34 -16.87
CA ASN A 148 9.77 4.38 -17.06
C ASN A 148 10.91 3.91 -18.01
N ARG A 149 10.59 3.10 -19.01
CA ARG A 149 11.57 2.58 -20.00
C ARG A 149 11.99 3.63 -21.02
N PHE A 150 11.23 4.69 -21.21
CA PHE A 150 11.50 5.77 -22.16
C PHE A 150 11.53 7.13 -21.45
N CYS A 151 12.40 8.01 -21.92
CA CYS A 151 12.58 9.33 -21.37
C CYS A 151 11.39 10.24 -21.69
N GLY A 152 10.71 10.78 -20.69
CA GLY A 152 9.61 11.74 -20.86
C GLY A 152 10.02 13.07 -21.48
N LYS A 153 11.35 13.38 -21.56
CA LYS A 153 11.88 14.62 -22.13
C LYS A 153 12.22 14.48 -23.61
N CYS A 154 12.80 13.35 -24.05
CA CYS A 154 13.29 13.20 -25.43
C CYS A 154 12.90 11.89 -26.12
N GLY A 155 12.17 11.00 -25.45
CA GLY A 155 11.69 9.73 -26.01
C GLY A 155 12.73 8.60 -26.10
N SER A 156 14.03 8.88 -25.83
CA SER A 156 15.07 7.84 -25.90
C SER A 156 14.95 6.81 -24.78
N ALA A 157 15.55 5.64 -24.98
CA ALA A 157 15.58 4.57 -23.97
C ALA A 157 16.25 5.03 -22.66
N MET A 158 15.79 4.46 -21.56
CA MET A 158 16.32 4.69 -20.21
C MET A 158 17.04 3.45 -19.70
N GLU A 159 18.26 3.60 -19.20
CA GLU A 159 19.01 2.53 -18.52
C GLU A 159 18.78 2.52 -17.03
N SER A 160 18.64 1.32 -16.46
CA SER A 160 18.55 1.10 -15.00
C SER A 160 19.94 1.26 -14.37
N LYS A 161 20.01 2.00 -13.26
CA LYS A 161 21.22 2.26 -12.47
C LYS A 161 20.90 2.18 -10.97
N ALA A 162 21.96 2.17 -10.15
CA ALA A 162 21.85 2.14 -8.69
C ALA A 162 20.93 1.01 -8.18
N GLY A 163 21.08 -0.20 -8.77
CA GLY A 163 20.29 -1.36 -8.39
C GLY A 163 18.78 -1.20 -8.62
N GLY A 164 18.36 -0.49 -9.68
CA GLY A 164 16.96 -0.29 -10.05
C GLY A 164 16.29 0.96 -9.45
N TYR A 165 17.05 1.79 -8.71
CA TYR A 165 16.52 3.00 -8.05
C TYR A 165 16.75 4.29 -8.81
N ARG A 166 17.32 4.21 -9.99
CA ARG A 166 17.53 5.35 -10.88
C ARG A 166 17.50 4.88 -12.33
N ARG A 167 16.89 5.66 -13.20
CA ARG A 167 17.02 5.47 -14.63
C ARG A 167 17.68 6.70 -15.26
N ILE A 168 18.59 6.48 -16.22
CA ILE A 168 19.32 7.51 -16.93
C ILE A 168 19.03 7.38 -18.42
N CYS A 169 18.65 8.49 -19.03
CA CYS A 169 18.37 8.56 -20.46
C CYS A 169 19.64 8.43 -21.29
N THR A 170 19.69 7.48 -22.23
CA THR A 170 20.82 7.25 -23.14
C THR A 170 21.01 8.39 -24.15
N GLY A 171 19.94 9.16 -24.45
CA GLY A 171 19.99 10.25 -25.42
C GLY A 171 20.33 11.61 -24.82
N CYS A 172 19.74 11.99 -23.68
CA CYS A 172 19.91 13.34 -23.13
C CYS A 172 20.42 13.39 -21.68
N GLY A 173 20.73 12.27 -21.07
CA GLY A 173 21.23 12.20 -19.69
C GLY A 173 20.20 12.55 -18.62
N HIS A 174 18.92 12.73 -18.96
CA HIS A 174 17.86 12.98 -17.98
C HIS A 174 17.74 11.80 -17.00
N MET A 175 17.61 12.11 -15.72
CA MET A 175 17.47 11.10 -14.66
C MET A 175 16.06 11.09 -14.12
N THR A 176 15.55 9.89 -13.82
CA THR A 176 14.30 9.68 -13.10
C THR A 176 14.53 8.76 -11.90
N PHE A 177 13.71 8.93 -10.89
CA PHE A 177 13.75 8.19 -9.63
C PHE A 177 12.40 7.54 -9.33
N PRO A 178 12.36 6.49 -8.49
CA PRO A 178 11.10 5.87 -8.08
C PRO A 178 10.10 6.89 -7.56
N ARG A 179 8.84 6.63 -7.88
CA ARG A 179 7.71 7.47 -7.50
C ARG A 179 6.98 6.87 -6.30
N THR A 180 6.51 7.73 -5.42
CA THR A 180 5.54 7.40 -4.37
C THR A 180 4.44 8.45 -4.42
N ASP A 181 3.18 8.02 -4.53
CA ASP A 181 2.02 8.91 -4.59
C ASP A 181 1.40 9.05 -3.21
N PRO A 182 1.39 10.25 -2.60
CA PRO A 182 0.73 10.46 -1.32
C PRO A 182 -0.79 10.50 -1.50
N VAL A 183 -1.50 9.73 -0.67
CA VAL A 183 -2.97 9.68 -0.59
C VAL A 183 -3.35 9.88 0.87
N VAL A 184 -4.17 10.89 1.17
CA VAL A 184 -4.77 11.02 2.50
C VAL A 184 -5.96 10.06 2.61
N ILE A 185 -6.09 9.46 3.78
CA ILE A 185 -7.27 8.67 4.15
C ILE A 185 -7.72 9.12 5.53
N MET A 186 -8.99 9.49 5.67
CA MET A 186 -9.44 10.16 6.87
C MET A 186 -10.68 9.53 7.50
N LEU A 187 -10.61 9.32 8.81
CA LEU A 187 -11.80 9.11 9.62
C LEU A 187 -12.29 10.47 10.10
N THR A 188 -13.37 10.96 9.49
CA THR A 188 -14.02 12.20 9.88
C THR A 188 -14.96 11.96 11.06
N ILE A 189 -14.83 12.77 12.12
CA ILE A 189 -15.51 12.57 13.39
C ILE A 189 -16.35 13.80 13.74
N ASP A 190 -17.65 13.59 13.98
CA ASP A 190 -18.52 14.55 14.65
C ASP A 190 -18.40 14.37 16.17
N LEU A 191 -17.67 15.28 16.81
CA LEU A 191 -17.39 15.21 18.24
C LEU A 191 -18.62 15.49 19.11
N GLU A 192 -19.61 16.24 18.61
CA GLU A 192 -20.81 16.58 19.36
C GLU A 192 -21.78 15.40 19.43
N ARG A 193 -21.86 14.63 18.35
CA ARG A 193 -22.76 13.48 18.20
C ARG A 193 -22.08 12.13 18.42
N ASP A 194 -20.75 12.13 18.55
CA ASP A 194 -19.90 10.93 18.69
C ASP A 194 -20.11 9.94 17.52
N LEU A 195 -20.05 10.48 16.29
CA LEU A 195 -20.23 9.73 15.04
C LEU A 195 -18.98 9.79 14.18
N CYS A 196 -18.77 8.77 13.35
CA CYS A 196 -17.77 8.79 12.29
C CYS A 196 -18.43 8.72 10.91
N LEU A 197 -17.83 9.38 9.93
CA LEU A 197 -18.26 9.38 8.53
C LEU A 197 -17.53 8.28 7.77
N LEU A 198 -18.28 7.45 7.06
CA LEU A 198 -17.74 6.44 6.16
C LEU A 198 -18.45 6.52 4.81
N GLY A 199 -17.70 6.20 3.75
CA GLY A 199 -18.20 6.15 2.39
C GLY A 199 -18.12 4.74 1.80
N ARG A 200 -18.91 4.53 0.75
CA ARG A 200 -18.89 3.31 -0.06
C ARG A 200 -18.65 3.66 -1.51
N SER A 201 -17.52 3.22 -2.06
CA SER A 201 -17.25 3.28 -3.49
C SER A 201 -18.03 2.18 -4.23
N PRO A 202 -18.52 2.42 -5.47
CA PRO A 202 -19.16 1.38 -6.30
C PRO A 202 -18.24 0.20 -6.63
N HIS A 203 -16.92 0.37 -6.46
CA HIS A 203 -15.94 -0.71 -6.67
C HIS A 203 -15.73 -1.61 -5.45
N PHE A 204 -16.34 -1.28 -4.30
CA PHE A 204 -16.24 -2.11 -3.11
C PHE A 204 -17.21 -3.30 -3.17
N PRO A 205 -16.88 -4.41 -2.48
CA PRO A 205 -17.86 -5.47 -2.25
C PRO A 205 -19.15 -4.91 -1.65
N GLU A 206 -20.28 -5.52 -1.97
CA GLU A 206 -21.58 -5.09 -1.43
C GLU A 206 -21.53 -4.97 0.11
N GLY A 207 -22.10 -3.89 0.65
CA GLY A 207 -22.13 -3.62 2.09
C GLY A 207 -20.82 -3.15 2.72
N MET A 208 -19.70 -3.10 2.01
CA MET A 208 -18.43 -2.64 2.57
C MET A 208 -18.34 -1.11 2.59
N TYR A 209 -18.07 -0.56 3.78
CA TYR A 209 -17.78 0.86 3.99
C TYR A 209 -16.34 1.07 4.44
N SER A 210 -15.78 2.23 4.12
CA SER A 210 -14.41 2.62 4.46
C SER A 210 -14.31 4.10 4.76
N CYS A 211 -13.15 4.53 5.27
CA CYS A 211 -12.79 5.94 5.34
C CYS A 211 -12.74 6.54 3.92
N LEU A 212 -13.04 7.84 3.80
CA LEU A 212 -12.84 8.62 2.59
C LEU A 212 -11.34 8.76 2.31
N ALA A 213 -10.95 8.88 1.04
CA ALA A 213 -9.54 8.96 0.68
C ALA A 213 -9.33 9.58 -0.69
N GLY A 214 -8.32 10.45 -0.82
CA GLY A 214 -7.95 11.02 -2.10
C GLY A 214 -6.49 11.43 -2.20
N PHE A 215 -6.05 11.75 -3.42
CA PHE A 215 -4.67 12.12 -3.68
C PHE A 215 -4.34 13.51 -3.16
N VAL A 216 -3.13 13.65 -2.62
CA VAL A 216 -2.57 14.98 -2.34
C VAL A 216 -2.16 15.62 -3.66
N GLU A 217 -2.67 16.81 -3.96
CA GLU A 217 -2.33 17.53 -5.19
C GLU A 217 -1.01 18.30 -5.09
N PRO A 218 -0.34 18.57 -6.23
CA PRO A 218 0.89 19.37 -6.26
C PRO A 218 0.73 20.75 -5.58
N GLY A 219 1.56 21.00 -4.58
CA GLY A 219 1.53 22.27 -3.82
C GLY A 219 0.53 22.28 -2.66
N GLU A 220 -0.16 21.20 -2.40
CA GLU A 220 -1.14 21.05 -1.31
C GLU A 220 -0.47 20.46 -0.04
N THR A 221 -0.93 20.89 1.13
CA THR A 221 -0.55 20.22 2.38
C THR A 221 -1.50 19.04 2.64
N MET A 222 -1.03 18.07 3.41
CA MET A 222 -1.83 16.91 3.81
C MET A 222 -3.17 17.32 4.46
N GLU A 223 -3.14 18.34 5.34
CA GLU A 223 -4.34 18.81 6.02
C GLU A 223 -5.35 19.48 5.06
N ASN A 224 -4.84 20.16 4.02
CA ASN A 224 -5.69 20.77 3.01
C ASN A 224 -6.28 19.70 2.08
N ALA A 225 -5.51 18.68 1.71
CA ALA A 225 -6.01 17.53 0.98
C ALA A 225 -7.16 16.82 1.74
N VAL A 226 -7.00 16.59 3.06
CA VAL A 226 -8.07 16.06 3.91
C VAL A 226 -9.32 16.92 3.87
N ARG A 227 -9.17 18.27 3.94
CA ARG A 227 -10.32 19.19 3.90
C ARG A 227 -11.02 19.19 2.55
N ARG A 228 -10.23 19.22 1.47
CA ARG A 228 -10.76 19.24 0.10
C ARG A 228 -11.48 17.94 -0.23
N GLU A 229 -10.81 16.79 -0.08
CA GLU A 229 -11.38 15.48 -0.39
C GLU A 229 -12.67 15.22 0.42
N THR A 230 -12.66 15.49 1.74
CA THR A 230 -13.87 15.31 2.54
C THR A 230 -15.01 16.23 2.08
N GLN A 231 -14.68 17.48 1.70
CA GLN A 231 -15.68 18.43 1.20
C GLN A 231 -16.22 18.01 -0.18
N GLU A 232 -15.37 17.53 -1.07
CA GLU A 232 -15.74 17.10 -2.43
C GLU A 232 -16.61 15.83 -2.37
N GLU A 233 -16.16 14.81 -1.64
CA GLU A 233 -16.86 13.52 -1.57
C GLU A 233 -18.15 13.55 -0.74
N SER A 234 -18.22 14.39 0.30
CA SER A 234 -19.34 14.34 1.27
C SER A 234 -20.02 15.67 1.59
N GLY A 235 -19.50 16.82 1.14
CA GLY A 235 -19.99 18.14 1.51
C GLY A 235 -19.64 18.56 2.93
N ILE A 236 -18.95 17.72 3.72
CA ILE A 236 -18.63 18.00 5.12
C ILE A 236 -17.43 18.92 5.23
N ARG A 237 -17.59 20.04 5.96
CA ARG A 237 -16.50 20.97 6.26
C ARG A 237 -15.66 20.45 7.42
N ILE A 238 -14.34 20.52 7.29
CA ILE A 238 -13.37 20.01 8.27
C ILE A 238 -12.65 21.15 9.00
N GLY A 239 -12.52 21.00 10.32
CA GLY A 239 -11.74 21.85 11.22
C GLY A 239 -10.32 21.34 11.43
N ARG A 240 -10.05 20.79 12.63
CA ARG A 240 -8.75 20.20 12.98
C ARG A 240 -8.50 18.92 12.19
N VAL A 241 -7.26 18.74 11.77
CA VAL A 241 -6.76 17.50 11.15
C VAL A 241 -5.60 17.00 11.97
N ARG A 242 -5.52 15.71 12.20
CA ARG A 242 -4.44 15.07 12.94
C ARG A 242 -3.96 13.83 12.21
N TYR A 243 -2.66 13.79 11.90
CA TYR A 243 -1.98 12.58 11.45
C TYR A 243 -2.06 11.48 12.51
N HIS A 244 -2.24 10.24 12.08
CA HIS A 244 -2.31 9.08 12.95
C HIS A 244 -1.32 7.99 12.55
N ALA A 245 -1.34 7.53 11.32
CA ALA A 245 -0.52 6.44 10.80
C ALA A 245 -0.23 6.61 9.32
N SER A 246 0.74 5.87 8.80
CA SER A 246 0.94 5.72 7.36
C SER A 246 1.05 4.25 6.96
N GLN A 247 0.67 3.96 5.71
CA GLN A 247 0.68 2.60 5.16
C GLN A 247 1.24 2.61 3.74
N PRO A 248 2.32 1.87 3.45
CA PRO A 248 2.68 1.55 2.09
C PRO A 248 1.55 0.78 1.41
N TRP A 249 1.15 1.22 0.21
CA TRP A 249 0.09 0.57 -0.55
C TRP A 249 0.57 0.31 -1.98
N PRO A 250 1.10 -0.92 -2.25
CA PRO A 250 1.82 -1.24 -3.49
C PRO A 250 0.88 -1.48 -4.68
N MET A 251 -0.12 -0.60 -4.88
CA MET A 251 -1.10 -0.70 -5.95
C MET A 251 -1.30 0.64 -6.66
N PRO A 252 -0.34 1.09 -7.52
CA PRO A 252 0.97 0.47 -7.71
C PRO A 252 2.06 0.94 -6.72
N HIS A 253 2.08 2.21 -6.25
CA HIS A 253 3.14 2.79 -5.42
C HIS A 253 2.65 3.96 -4.55
N THR A 254 1.51 3.75 -3.88
CA THR A 254 0.89 4.75 -3.02
C THR A 254 1.43 4.69 -1.59
N LEU A 255 1.50 5.84 -0.94
CA LEU A 255 1.63 5.96 0.51
C LEU A 255 0.31 6.52 1.06
N MET A 256 -0.44 5.68 1.77
CA MET A 256 -1.64 6.11 2.49
C MET A 256 -1.23 6.86 3.76
N ILE A 257 -1.82 8.04 3.97
CA ILE A 257 -1.55 8.92 5.12
C ILE A 257 -2.86 9.02 5.93
N GLY A 258 -2.96 8.24 6.99
CA GLY A 258 -4.13 8.14 7.85
C GLY A 258 -4.27 9.33 8.78
N CYS A 259 -5.44 9.95 8.75
CA CYS A 259 -5.75 11.14 9.53
C CYS A 259 -7.08 11.00 10.26
N TYR A 260 -7.19 11.67 11.39
CA TYR A 260 -8.48 12.05 11.96
C TYR A 260 -8.84 13.46 11.53
N ALA A 261 -10.12 13.67 11.18
CA ALA A 261 -10.63 14.96 10.73
C ALA A 261 -11.85 15.37 11.57
N GLU A 262 -11.83 16.60 12.13
CA GLU A 262 -12.93 17.12 12.93
C GLU A 262 -14.01 17.72 12.05
N ALA A 263 -15.20 17.16 12.05
CA ALA A 263 -16.36 17.73 11.34
C ALA A 263 -16.80 19.08 11.92
N ARG A 264 -17.11 20.03 11.04
CA ARG A 264 -17.67 21.36 11.35
C ARG A 264 -19.06 21.57 10.73
N SER A 265 -19.54 20.57 10.03
CA SER A 265 -20.92 20.49 9.53
C SER A 265 -21.38 19.03 9.61
N HIS A 266 -22.67 18.77 9.41
CA HIS A 266 -23.25 17.44 9.60
C HIS A 266 -24.06 16.97 8.38
N ASP A 267 -24.64 17.90 7.63
CA ASP A 267 -25.48 17.56 6.48
C ASP A 267 -24.62 17.05 5.33
N ILE A 268 -24.84 15.81 4.92
CA ILE A 268 -24.09 15.14 3.86
C ILE A 268 -24.67 15.52 2.50
N HIS A 269 -23.78 15.88 1.59
CA HIS A 269 -24.04 16.10 0.17
C HIS A 269 -23.00 15.31 -0.62
N SER A 270 -23.21 14.00 -0.76
CA SER A 270 -22.24 13.10 -1.41
C SER A 270 -22.19 13.33 -2.92
N ASP A 271 -20.97 13.20 -3.47
CA ASP A 271 -20.78 13.11 -4.91
C ASP A 271 -21.15 11.69 -5.39
N GLU A 272 -22.31 11.57 -6.04
CA GLU A 272 -22.83 10.31 -6.57
C GLU A 272 -21.99 9.72 -7.71
N GLN A 273 -21.00 10.46 -8.23
CA GLN A 273 -20.08 9.95 -9.25
C GLN A 273 -18.93 9.14 -8.61
N GLU A 274 -18.53 9.48 -7.38
CA GLU A 274 -17.42 8.84 -6.67
C GLU A 274 -17.91 7.86 -5.59
N LEU A 275 -19.00 8.20 -4.90
CA LEU A 275 -19.55 7.38 -3.81
C LEU A 275 -20.95 6.88 -4.14
N GLU A 276 -21.17 5.59 -3.94
CA GLU A 276 -22.50 4.98 -3.99
C GLU A 276 -23.34 5.33 -2.76
N ASP A 277 -22.71 5.49 -1.59
CA ASP A 277 -23.32 5.95 -0.35
C ASP A 277 -22.27 6.58 0.58
N CYS A 278 -22.71 7.56 1.37
CA CYS A 278 -21.92 8.20 2.41
C CYS A 278 -22.82 8.54 3.60
N ARG A 279 -22.43 8.08 4.81
CA ARG A 279 -23.27 8.34 5.99
C ARG A 279 -22.48 8.33 7.30
N TRP A 280 -23.13 8.85 8.34
CA TRP A 280 -22.65 8.79 9.71
C TRP A 280 -22.93 7.44 10.34
N PHE A 281 -21.96 6.96 11.14
CA PHE A 281 -22.03 5.72 11.91
C PHE A 281 -21.78 6.00 13.38
N THR A 282 -22.54 5.34 14.25
CA THR A 282 -22.29 5.31 15.70
C THR A 282 -21.10 4.41 16.03
N ARG A 283 -20.59 4.52 17.26
CA ARG A 283 -19.56 3.57 17.76
C ARG A 283 -20.05 2.15 17.77
N GLU A 284 -21.31 1.92 18.14
CA GLU A 284 -21.92 0.60 18.20
C GLU A 284 -22.02 -0.01 16.80
N GLU A 285 -22.46 0.73 15.78
CA GLU A 285 -22.49 0.28 14.38
C GLU A 285 -21.09 -0.02 13.86
N THR A 286 -20.12 0.86 14.14
CA THR A 286 -18.73 0.70 13.74
C THR A 286 -18.09 -0.52 14.43
N ALA A 287 -18.35 -0.73 15.73
CA ALA A 287 -17.87 -1.89 16.47
C ALA A 287 -18.47 -3.19 15.92
N ALA A 288 -19.78 -3.20 15.65
CA ALA A 288 -20.47 -4.33 15.05
C ALA A 288 -19.91 -4.66 13.66
N MET A 289 -19.61 -3.65 12.86
CA MET A 289 -18.97 -3.81 11.55
C MET A 289 -17.57 -4.44 11.67
N LEU A 290 -16.70 -3.88 12.55
CA LEU A 290 -15.33 -4.38 12.75
C LEU A 290 -15.25 -5.78 13.36
N SER A 291 -16.29 -6.23 14.04
CA SER A 291 -16.35 -7.60 14.62
C SER A 291 -16.53 -8.69 13.56
N ARG A 292 -16.92 -8.33 12.34
CA ARG A 292 -17.17 -9.30 11.27
C ARG A 292 -15.89 -9.77 10.60
N ASN A 293 -15.89 -11.01 10.12
CA ASN A 293 -14.75 -11.53 9.37
C ASN A 293 -14.64 -10.86 7.99
N THR A 294 -13.47 -10.28 7.73
CA THR A 294 -13.12 -9.78 6.40
C THR A 294 -12.82 -10.97 5.48
N GLY A 295 -13.51 -11.06 4.35
CA GLY A 295 -13.32 -12.15 3.37
C GLY A 295 -14.47 -13.15 3.31
N VAL A 296 -15.49 -13.02 4.16
CA VAL A 296 -16.77 -13.72 4.03
C VAL A 296 -17.75 -12.82 3.30
N ALA A 297 -18.52 -13.39 2.37
CA ALA A 297 -19.60 -12.66 1.70
C ALA A 297 -20.61 -12.17 2.74
N LEU A 298 -20.98 -10.89 2.66
CA LEU A 298 -21.97 -10.29 3.54
C LEU A 298 -23.37 -10.74 3.07
N SER A 299 -24.26 -10.96 4.03
CA SER A 299 -25.68 -11.17 3.73
C SER A 299 -26.33 -9.84 3.30
N ALA A 300 -27.44 -9.91 2.56
CA ALA A 300 -28.15 -8.71 2.12
C ALA A 300 -28.49 -7.76 3.30
N GLY A 301 -28.09 -6.51 3.21
CA GLY A 301 -28.26 -5.50 4.24
C GLY A 301 -27.24 -5.53 5.38
N GLU A 302 -26.29 -6.44 5.37
CA GLU A 302 -25.18 -6.42 6.32
C GLU A 302 -24.09 -5.43 5.89
N LEU A 303 -23.49 -4.78 6.90
CA LEU A 303 -22.37 -3.86 6.70
C LEU A 303 -21.06 -4.52 7.04
N GLY A 304 -20.06 -4.35 6.18
CA GLY A 304 -18.72 -4.92 6.34
C GLY A 304 -17.62 -3.88 6.49
N PRO A 305 -16.55 -4.21 7.20
CA PRO A 305 -15.42 -3.33 7.40
C PRO A 305 -14.44 -3.38 6.23
N PRO A 306 -13.50 -2.41 6.16
CA PRO A 306 -12.27 -2.57 5.39
C PRO A 306 -11.51 -3.82 5.86
N PRO A 307 -10.68 -4.44 5.01
CA PRO A 307 -9.88 -5.60 5.40
C PRO A 307 -9.01 -5.34 6.64
N LYS A 308 -8.82 -6.36 7.49
CA LYS A 308 -7.84 -6.29 8.59
C LYS A 308 -6.46 -5.94 8.05
N GLY A 309 -5.74 -5.06 8.75
CA GLY A 309 -4.46 -4.54 8.30
C GLY A 309 -4.56 -3.39 7.29
N ALA A 310 -5.75 -3.04 6.76
CA ALA A 310 -5.91 -1.77 6.07
C ALA A 310 -5.90 -0.60 7.07
N ILE A 311 -5.28 0.51 6.70
CA ILE A 311 -5.20 1.69 7.56
C ILE A 311 -6.59 2.24 7.94
N ALA A 312 -7.58 2.13 7.06
CA ALA A 312 -8.96 2.49 7.37
C ALA A 312 -9.53 1.66 8.54
N HIS A 313 -9.27 0.34 8.54
CA HIS A 313 -9.66 -0.54 9.64
C HIS A 313 -8.99 -0.11 10.96
N GLN A 314 -7.70 0.26 10.90
CA GLN A 314 -6.95 0.70 12.08
C GLN A 314 -7.46 2.05 12.61
N LEU A 315 -7.75 3.02 11.73
CA LEU A 315 -8.35 4.30 12.11
C LEU A 315 -9.68 4.12 12.85
N MET A 316 -10.56 3.26 12.32
CA MET A 316 -11.85 2.96 12.92
C MET A 316 -11.69 2.28 14.28
N ARG A 317 -10.78 1.30 14.40
CA ARG A 317 -10.51 0.58 15.65
C ARG A 317 -9.98 1.52 16.73
N ASP A 318 -8.94 2.30 16.42
CA ASP A 318 -8.32 3.20 17.38
C ASP A 318 -9.29 4.30 17.84
N TRP A 319 -10.20 4.75 16.95
CA TRP A 319 -11.27 5.66 17.35
C TRP A 319 -12.22 5.03 18.38
N LEU A 320 -12.56 3.75 18.24
CA LEU A 320 -13.39 3.04 19.23
C LEU A 320 -12.69 2.90 20.58
N ASP A 321 -11.37 2.70 20.57
CA ASP A 321 -10.55 2.54 21.78
C ASP A 321 -10.24 3.87 22.47
N TRP A 322 -10.50 5.00 21.81
CA TRP A 322 -10.33 6.33 22.43
C TRP A 322 -11.44 6.62 23.44
N PRO A 323 -11.08 7.10 24.65
CA PRO A 323 -12.09 7.44 25.65
C PRO A 323 -13.01 8.58 25.14
N LYS A 324 -14.29 8.46 25.51
CA LYS A 324 -15.33 9.46 25.24
C LYS A 324 -15.05 10.78 25.98
#